data_9340bc29cbf8c3a864ca8ac4a819cb55
#
_entry.id   9340bc29cbf8c3a864ca8ac4a819cb55
#
_cell.length_a   1.000
_cell.length_b   1.000
_cell.length_c   1.000
_cell.angle_alpha   90.00
_cell.angle_beta   90.00
_cell.angle_gamma   90.00
#
_symmetry.space_group_name_H-M   'P 1'
#
loop_
_entity.id
_entity.type
_entity.pdbx_description
1 polymer ?
#
loop_
_entity_poly.entity_id
_entity_poly.type
_entity_poly.pdbx_seq_one_letter_code
_entity_poly.pdbx_strand_id
1 'polypeptide(L)'
;MKSKYSQLFTSLLLIFSLLSPNLSLSQSSKMTPLVGVGEDGDLSLGAERRMGDAIAKQIYRDPDYLDDPLLNEYVDGIWQSLLKAARAKGELTAEMDERFAWRVMLARDRTVNAFALPGGYFGVHLGLIGLVANQDELASVLAHELTHVTQRHISRSITQQGRQTPVMIAAMILGAVAARNNTDALNAVVAGSQAVAIQGQLNFSRDMEREADRLGLGLMQPAGFAPQGFVGMFEKLQQSARLSDSGNFPYLRSHPMTTERMGDMQQRLLIQQHMAKFAPQNEPSLQHAMMSARARVLAEPGIDVLRLWAAEPQSTGFANLSKSRQVASLYAAILANIKLRDFVRATAQKDRLISAVAGDLIALKAIKLIAIELYLAANNVDAALTQLPFYIVGQQAVGQRLSRPELFAQSAVQIASKQTVLAASAAQNLQTWLAKNPADAPAWQLLGNAYRATGQNLRAVRAEAEAQVALLDYAAALDRFKAAQDVLRSGGASAEASVGRDYMEESIIDVRTRQVQELLKQQIKDEKEATK
;
A
#
# COMPACT_ATOMS: atom_id res chain seq x y z
N MET A 1 7.96 -87.09 10.15
CA MET A 1 7.87 -85.79 9.49
C MET A 1 7.21 -84.79 10.40
N LYS A 2 7.80 -84.45 11.50
CA LYS A 2 7.39 -83.36 12.44
C LYS A 2 8.66 -82.87 13.09
N SER A 3 9.40 -81.96 12.49
CA SER A 3 10.53 -81.26 13.18
C SER A 3 11.26 -80.25 12.31
N LYS A 4 10.59 -79.58 11.35
CA LYS A 4 11.27 -78.52 10.54
C LYS A 4 10.51 -77.15 10.53
N TYR A 5 9.36 -77.08 11.18
CA TYR A 5 8.59 -75.83 11.23
C TYR A 5 8.66 -75.09 12.57
N SER A 6 9.29 -75.68 13.57
CA SER A 6 9.39 -75.08 14.92
C SER A 6 10.55 -74.07 15.06
N GLN A 7 11.57 -74.15 14.21
CA GLN A 7 12.72 -73.25 14.32
C GLN A 7 12.62 -71.98 13.47
N LEU A 8 11.71 -71.94 12.52
CA LEU A 8 11.48 -70.74 11.71
C LEU A 8 10.57 -69.71 12.40
N PHE A 9 9.75 -70.12 13.37
CA PHE A 9 8.85 -69.23 14.11
C PHE A 9 9.52 -68.50 15.26
N THR A 10 10.58 -69.06 15.82
CA THR A 10 11.35 -68.43 16.92
C THR A 10 12.35 -67.41 16.40
N SER A 11 12.81 -67.52 15.19
CA SER A 11 13.73 -66.54 14.57
C SER A 11 12.99 -65.31 14.03
N LEU A 12 11.70 -65.42 13.73
CA LEU A 12 10.88 -64.29 13.24
C LEU A 12 10.35 -63.40 14.36
N LEU A 13 10.23 -63.93 15.61
CA LEU A 13 9.78 -63.18 16.76
C LEU A 13 10.90 -62.32 17.41
N LEU A 14 12.18 -62.68 17.17
CA LEU A 14 13.30 -61.90 17.69
C LEU A 14 13.71 -60.71 16.80
N ILE A 15 13.29 -60.72 15.53
CA ILE A 15 13.53 -59.60 14.62
C ILE A 15 12.44 -58.50 14.76
N PHE A 16 11.26 -58.83 15.27
CA PHE A 16 10.18 -57.89 15.49
C PHE A 16 10.28 -57.06 16.78
N SER A 17 11.12 -57.51 17.75
CA SER A 17 11.32 -56.82 19.01
C SER A 17 12.43 -55.75 18.98
N LEU A 18 13.16 -55.61 17.83
CA LEU A 18 14.19 -54.58 17.64
C LEU A 18 13.74 -53.43 16.74
N LEU A 19 12.49 -53.46 16.24
CA LEU A 19 11.87 -52.42 15.40
C LEU A 19 10.67 -51.74 16.08
N SER A 20 10.67 -51.64 17.40
CA SER A 20 9.74 -50.74 18.09
C SER A 20 10.25 -49.33 17.86
N PRO A 21 9.53 -48.45 17.12
CA PRO A 21 9.86 -47.05 17.13
C PRO A 21 9.62 -46.56 18.55
N ASN A 22 10.67 -46.06 19.20
CA ASN A 22 10.54 -45.21 20.35
C ASN A 22 9.57 -44.08 19.97
N LEU A 23 8.33 -44.16 20.44
CA LEU A 23 7.44 -43.02 20.52
C LEU A 23 8.06 -42.06 21.56
N SER A 24 9.10 -41.37 21.15
CA SER A 24 9.46 -40.11 21.75
C SER A 24 8.25 -39.21 21.58
N LEU A 25 7.59 -38.90 22.66
CA LEU A 25 6.69 -37.76 22.75
C LEU A 25 7.46 -36.56 22.17
N SER A 26 7.19 -36.26 20.89
CA SER A 26 7.69 -35.08 20.25
C SER A 26 7.20 -33.90 21.09
N GLN A 27 8.13 -33.36 21.90
CA GLN A 27 8.02 -31.98 22.30
C GLN A 27 7.65 -31.21 21.04
N SER A 28 6.59 -30.43 21.14
CA SER A 28 6.22 -29.41 20.16
C SER A 28 7.49 -28.74 19.69
N SER A 29 8.07 -29.25 18.60
CA SER A 29 9.09 -28.53 17.87
C SER A 29 8.41 -27.24 17.44
N LYS A 30 8.81 -26.13 18.06
CA LYS A 30 8.68 -24.83 17.41
C LYS A 30 9.16 -25.09 16.00
N MET A 31 8.20 -25.12 15.04
CA MET A 31 8.56 -25.08 13.63
C MET A 31 9.35 -23.80 13.48
N THR A 32 10.66 -23.91 13.50
CA THR A 32 11.53 -22.85 13.01
C THR A 32 11.04 -22.58 11.60
N PRO A 33 10.68 -21.35 11.25
CA PRO A 33 10.48 -21.02 9.85
C PRO A 33 11.71 -21.54 9.11
N LEU A 34 11.54 -22.11 7.95
CA LEU A 34 12.63 -22.49 7.04
C LEU A 34 13.36 -21.22 6.54
N VAL A 35 13.74 -20.36 7.47
CA VAL A 35 14.58 -19.20 7.28
C VAL A 35 16.00 -19.72 7.25
N GLY A 36 16.57 -19.87 6.07
CA GLY A 36 17.98 -20.24 5.94
C GLY A 36 18.30 -21.47 5.11
N VAL A 37 17.36 -22.07 4.40
CA VAL A 37 17.67 -23.07 3.39
C VAL A 37 17.73 -22.37 2.05
N GLY A 38 18.91 -21.88 1.63
CA GLY A 38 19.10 -21.34 0.30
C GLY A 38 20.04 -20.15 0.18
N GLU A 39 21.18 -20.15 0.88
CA GLU A 39 22.20 -19.10 0.59
C GLU A 39 22.96 -19.34 -0.73
N ASP A 40 22.90 -20.52 -1.33
CA ASP A 40 23.74 -20.87 -2.49
C ASP A 40 23.05 -20.72 -3.86
N GLY A 41 21.86 -20.14 -3.96
CA GLY A 41 21.16 -19.98 -5.23
C GLY A 41 20.12 -18.86 -5.28
N ASP A 42 19.64 -18.39 -4.15
CA ASP A 42 18.57 -17.38 -4.06
C ASP A 42 19.10 -15.95 -4.28
N LEU A 43 18.23 -15.10 -4.82
CA LEU A 43 18.51 -13.68 -4.98
C LEU A 43 18.81 -13.04 -3.60
N SER A 44 19.91 -12.31 -3.42
CA SER A 44 20.21 -11.66 -2.14
C SER A 44 19.15 -10.60 -1.78
N LEU A 45 18.93 -10.34 -0.48
CA LEU A 45 17.98 -9.31 -0.03
C LEU A 45 18.26 -7.93 -0.63
N GLY A 46 19.55 -7.59 -0.79
CA GLY A 46 19.96 -6.35 -1.45
C GLY A 46 19.61 -6.31 -2.94
N ALA A 47 19.70 -7.45 -3.64
CA ALA A 47 19.30 -7.54 -5.03
C ALA A 47 17.76 -7.49 -5.19
N GLU A 48 17.01 -8.15 -4.30
CA GLU A 48 15.54 -8.02 -4.25
C GLU A 48 15.13 -6.56 -4.00
N ARG A 49 15.80 -5.86 -3.09
CA ARG A 49 15.51 -4.46 -2.80
C ARG A 49 15.77 -3.59 -4.03
N ARG A 50 16.91 -3.71 -4.70
CA ARG A 50 17.21 -2.93 -5.92
C ARG A 50 16.22 -3.19 -7.05
N MET A 51 15.82 -4.45 -7.23
CA MET A 51 14.78 -4.81 -8.19
C MET A 51 13.45 -4.14 -7.84
N GLY A 52 13.05 -4.19 -6.57
CA GLY A 52 11.86 -3.51 -6.08
C GLY A 52 11.90 -2.01 -6.28
N ASP A 53 13.03 -1.35 -5.99
CA ASP A 53 13.23 0.09 -6.20
C ASP A 53 13.07 0.48 -7.68
N ALA A 54 13.61 -0.34 -8.60
CA ALA A 54 13.47 -0.10 -10.04
C ALA A 54 12.01 -0.20 -10.50
N ILE A 55 11.25 -1.17 -9.98
CA ILE A 55 9.82 -1.33 -10.27
C ILE A 55 9.01 -0.19 -9.64
N ALA A 56 9.27 0.12 -8.37
CA ALA A 56 8.57 1.18 -7.65
C ALA A 56 8.75 2.55 -8.32
N LYS A 57 9.96 2.86 -8.82
CA LYS A 57 10.25 4.06 -9.61
C LYS A 57 9.31 4.19 -10.82
N GLN A 58 9.01 3.09 -11.51
CA GLN A 58 8.10 3.11 -12.66
C GLN A 58 6.65 3.28 -12.21
N ILE A 59 6.25 2.60 -11.13
CA ILE A 59 4.90 2.75 -10.57
C ILE A 59 4.66 4.19 -10.10
N TYR A 60 5.62 4.85 -9.47
CA TYR A 60 5.50 6.26 -9.08
C TYR A 60 5.32 7.22 -10.25
N ARG A 61 5.74 6.84 -11.46
CA ARG A 61 5.57 7.60 -12.70
C ARG A 61 4.28 7.26 -13.44
N ASP A 62 3.61 6.17 -13.04
CA ASP A 62 2.35 5.75 -13.65
C ASP A 62 1.26 6.78 -13.29
N PRO A 63 0.47 7.28 -14.27
CA PRO A 63 -0.64 8.19 -14.00
C PRO A 63 -1.73 7.58 -13.11
N ASP A 64 -1.78 6.26 -13.02
CA ASP A 64 -2.71 5.56 -12.12
C ASP A 64 -2.18 5.41 -10.68
N TYR A 65 -0.90 5.73 -10.42
CA TYR A 65 -0.41 5.81 -9.05
C TYR A 65 -1.18 6.88 -8.28
N LEU A 66 -1.66 6.52 -7.10
CA LEU A 66 -2.44 7.41 -6.25
C LEU A 66 -1.83 7.51 -4.86
N ASP A 67 -1.47 8.72 -4.46
CA ASP A 67 -1.22 9.04 -3.05
C ASP A 67 -2.42 9.81 -2.50
N ASP A 68 -3.39 9.08 -1.94
CA ASP A 68 -4.52 9.64 -1.21
C ASP A 68 -4.27 9.52 0.29
N PRO A 69 -4.09 10.62 1.03
CA PRO A 69 -3.67 10.58 2.42
C PRO A 69 -4.60 9.78 3.33
N LEU A 70 -5.93 9.83 3.10
CA LEU A 70 -6.92 9.11 3.90
C LEU A 70 -6.90 7.61 3.64
N LEU A 71 -6.86 7.21 2.36
CA LEU A 71 -6.78 5.79 2.00
C LEU A 71 -5.44 5.20 2.42
N ASN A 72 -4.34 5.96 2.24
CA ASN A 72 -3.02 5.52 2.68
C ASN A 72 -2.97 5.32 4.20
N GLU A 73 -3.50 6.27 5.01
CA GLU A 73 -3.55 6.10 6.48
C GLU A 73 -4.38 4.87 6.87
N TYR A 74 -5.50 4.64 6.20
CA TYR A 74 -6.37 3.50 6.47
C TYR A 74 -5.69 2.16 6.14
N VAL A 75 -5.12 2.03 4.94
CA VAL A 75 -4.44 0.80 4.50
C VAL A 75 -3.15 0.57 5.30
N ASP A 76 -2.37 1.64 5.54
CA ASP A 76 -1.14 1.56 6.34
C ASP A 76 -1.43 1.14 7.79
N GLY A 77 -2.52 1.57 8.39
CA GLY A 77 -2.93 1.14 9.73
C GLY A 77 -3.13 -0.38 9.82
N ILE A 78 -3.76 -0.99 8.81
CA ILE A 78 -3.90 -2.44 8.69
C ILE A 78 -2.52 -3.09 8.48
N TRP A 79 -1.75 -2.53 7.56
CA TRP A 79 -0.44 -3.02 7.16
C TRP A 79 0.56 -3.05 8.34
N GLN A 80 0.67 -1.96 9.10
CA GLN A 80 1.56 -1.88 10.27
C GLN A 80 1.17 -2.88 11.38
N SER A 81 -0.13 -3.13 11.53
CA SER A 81 -0.62 -4.16 12.47
C SER A 81 -0.18 -5.56 12.06
N LEU A 82 -0.24 -5.88 10.75
CA LEU A 82 0.22 -7.15 10.19
C LEU A 82 1.75 -7.29 10.28
N LEU A 83 2.52 -6.25 9.96
CA LEU A 83 3.98 -6.24 10.12
C LEU A 83 4.40 -6.46 11.57
N LYS A 84 3.72 -5.80 12.52
CA LYS A 84 3.95 -6.00 13.94
C LYS A 84 3.72 -7.46 14.36
N ALA A 85 2.64 -8.07 13.86
CA ALA A 85 2.34 -9.48 14.10
C ALA A 85 3.40 -10.40 13.48
N ALA A 86 3.85 -10.13 12.25
CA ALA A 86 4.89 -10.90 11.57
C ALA A 86 6.23 -10.84 12.34
N ARG A 87 6.63 -9.65 12.82
CA ARG A 87 7.81 -9.50 13.69
C ARG A 87 7.68 -10.31 14.98
N ALA A 88 6.53 -10.21 15.65
CA ALA A 88 6.30 -10.92 16.91
C ALA A 88 6.31 -12.44 16.76
N LYS A 89 5.93 -12.96 15.60
CA LYS A 89 5.95 -14.39 15.27
C LYS A 89 7.30 -14.88 14.71
N GLY A 90 8.24 -13.99 14.45
CA GLY A 90 9.53 -14.31 13.85
C GLY A 90 9.44 -14.67 12.35
N GLU A 91 8.35 -14.33 11.68
CA GLU A 91 8.17 -14.52 10.23
C GLU A 91 8.89 -13.43 9.42
N LEU A 92 9.24 -12.33 10.07
CA LEU A 92 10.03 -11.23 9.52
C LEU A 92 11.38 -11.19 10.23
N THR A 93 12.46 -11.49 9.51
CA THR A 93 13.82 -11.42 10.05
C THR A 93 14.26 -9.97 10.25
N ALA A 94 15.15 -9.72 11.20
CA ALA A 94 15.68 -8.37 11.44
C ALA A 94 16.38 -7.79 10.20
N GLU A 95 17.10 -8.62 9.43
CA GLU A 95 17.78 -8.20 8.20
C GLU A 95 16.78 -7.81 7.10
N MET A 96 15.69 -8.57 6.92
CA MET A 96 14.63 -8.19 5.97
C MET A 96 13.93 -6.92 6.42
N ASP A 97 13.65 -6.80 7.73
CA ASP A 97 12.96 -5.64 8.29
C ASP A 97 13.73 -4.33 8.05
N GLU A 98 15.06 -4.38 8.16
CA GLU A 98 15.94 -3.24 7.91
C GLU A 98 16.09 -2.92 6.41
N ARG A 99 16.21 -3.94 5.56
CA ARG A 99 16.57 -3.76 4.14
C ARG A 99 15.39 -3.48 3.23
N PHE A 100 14.19 -3.98 3.54
CA PHE A 100 13.02 -3.87 2.67
C PHE A 100 12.24 -2.58 2.90
N ALA A 101 11.49 -2.15 1.88
CA ALA A 101 10.78 -0.88 1.90
C ALA A 101 9.52 -0.89 2.78
N TRP A 102 8.84 -2.03 2.88
CA TRP A 102 7.56 -2.24 3.59
C TRP A 102 6.50 -1.19 3.22
N ARG A 103 6.37 -0.90 1.93
CA ARG A 103 5.53 0.18 1.42
C ARG A 103 4.36 -0.33 0.61
N VAL A 104 3.16 0.11 0.96
CA VAL A 104 1.95 -0.10 0.16
C VAL A 104 1.76 1.09 -0.79
N MET A 105 1.49 0.78 -2.06
CA MET A 105 1.22 1.73 -3.14
C MET A 105 -0.20 1.51 -3.64
N LEU A 106 -0.99 2.59 -3.76
CA LEU A 106 -2.34 2.51 -4.27
C LEU A 106 -2.36 2.79 -5.77
N ALA A 107 -3.17 2.04 -6.50
CA ALA A 107 -3.41 2.25 -7.92
C ALA A 107 -4.89 2.59 -8.18
N ARG A 108 -5.12 3.61 -8.99
CA ARG A 108 -6.43 4.14 -9.40
C ARG A 108 -7.12 3.20 -10.40
N ASP A 109 -7.19 1.92 -10.06
CA ASP A 109 -7.75 0.87 -10.89
C ASP A 109 -9.01 0.27 -10.26
N ARG A 110 -10.02 0.05 -11.10
CA ARG A 110 -11.30 -0.55 -10.71
C ARG A 110 -11.27 -2.07 -10.62
N THR A 111 -10.24 -2.69 -11.17
CA THR A 111 -10.08 -4.15 -11.07
C THR A 111 -9.73 -4.57 -9.65
N VAL A 112 -10.12 -5.77 -9.30
CA VAL A 112 -9.83 -6.37 -7.99
C VAL A 112 -8.44 -7.00 -8.05
N ASN A 113 -7.48 -6.32 -7.45
CA ASN A 113 -6.08 -6.77 -7.44
C ASN A 113 -5.31 -6.27 -6.23
N ALA A 114 -4.39 -7.10 -5.77
CA ALA A 114 -3.27 -6.77 -4.91
C ALA A 114 -2.09 -7.64 -5.33
N PHE A 115 -0.88 -7.19 -5.10
CA PHE A 115 0.30 -7.94 -5.47
C PHE A 115 1.51 -7.53 -4.64
N ALA A 116 2.33 -8.52 -4.31
CA ALA A 116 3.64 -8.32 -3.73
C ALA A 116 4.69 -8.08 -4.83
N LEU A 117 5.66 -7.24 -4.51
CA LEU A 117 6.84 -6.96 -5.35
C LEU A 117 8.11 -7.27 -4.58
N PRO A 118 9.24 -7.51 -5.25
CA PRO A 118 10.53 -7.68 -4.59
C PRO A 118 10.86 -6.49 -3.68
N GLY A 119 11.64 -6.73 -2.62
CA GLY A 119 12.13 -5.66 -1.76
C GLY A 119 11.10 -5.00 -0.85
N GLY A 120 9.92 -5.65 -0.64
CA GLY A 120 8.92 -5.20 0.32
C GLY A 120 8.02 -4.08 -0.19
N TYR A 121 7.78 -4.02 -1.48
CA TYR A 121 6.76 -3.16 -2.09
C TYR A 121 5.48 -3.95 -2.35
N PHE A 122 4.33 -3.29 -2.24
CA PHE A 122 3.01 -3.89 -2.41
C PHE A 122 2.11 -2.96 -3.20
N GLY A 123 1.42 -3.49 -4.19
CA GLY A 123 0.40 -2.76 -4.94
C GLY A 123 -1.00 -3.15 -4.49
N VAL A 124 -1.89 -2.17 -4.35
CA VAL A 124 -3.31 -2.39 -4.03
C VAL A 124 -4.16 -1.54 -4.97
N HIS A 125 -5.03 -2.18 -5.73
CA HIS A 125 -5.98 -1.48 -6.59
C HIS A 125 -7.17 -0.96 -5.77
N LEU A 126 -7.66 0.23 -6.12
CA LEU A 126 -8.84 0.78 -5.45
C LEU A 126 -10.08 -0.10 -5.61
N GLY A 127 -10.17 -0.90 -6.69
CA GLY A 127 -11.24 -1.86 -6.89
C GLY A 127 -11.32 -2.92 -5.78
N LEU A 128 -10.17 -3.36 -5.25
CA LEU A 128 -10.14 -4.27 -4.11
C LEU A 128 -10.73 -3.60 -2.86
N ILE A 129 -10.27 -2.40 -2.52
CA ILE A 129 -10.76 -1.65 -1.34
C ILE A 129 -12.27 -1.36 -1.48
N GLY A 130 -12.72 -1.11 -2.71
CA GLY A 130 -14.14 -0.89 -3.02
C GLY A 130 -15.02 -2.13 -2.95
N LEU A 131 -14.45 -3.34 -3.09
CA LEU A 131 -15.15 -4.63 -3.10
C LEU A 131 -15.30 -5.24 -1.72
N VAL A 132 -14.26 -5.19 -0.90
CA VAL A 132 -14.24 -5.86 0.42
C VAL A 132 -15.31 -5.30 1.34
N ALA A 133 -15.98 -6.17 2.12
CA ALA A 133 -17.09 -5.78 2.97
C ALA A 133 -16.62 -5.10 4.27
N ASN A 134 -15.43 -5.45 4.76
CA ASN A 134 -14.92 -4.96 6.03
C ASN A 134 -13.38 -4.96 6.00
N GLN A 135 -12.79 -4.41 7.05
CA GLN A 135 -11.34 -4.34 7.18
C GLN A 135 -10.65 -5.70 7.34
N ASP A 136 -11.37 -6.72 7.86
CA ASP A 136 -10.79 -8.06 8.04
C ASP A 136 -10.56 -8.76 6.69
N GLU A 137 -11.47 -8.57 5.74
CA GLU A 137 -11.27 -9.06 4.37
C GLU A 137 -10.08 -8.37 3.69
N LEU A 138 -9.91 -7.05 3.86
CA LEU A 138 -8.73 -6.36 3.33
C LEU A 138 -7.46 -6.83 4.01
N ALA A 139 -7.49 -6.98 5.32
CA ALA A 139 -6.36 -7.49 6.10
C ALA A 139 -5.95 -8.91 5.68
N SER A 140 -6.92 -9.78 5.31
CA SER A 140 -6.62 -11.13 4.84
C SER A 140 -5.82 -11.14 3.53
N VAL A 141 -6.18 -10.28 2.58
CA VAL A 141 -5.42 -10.12 1.33
C VAL A 141 -4.02 -9.59 1.62
N LEU A 142 -3.91 -8.53 2.43
CA LEU A 142 -2.62 -7.95 2.78
C LEU A 142 -1.74 -8.92 3.57
N ALA A 143 -2.30 -9.78 4.42
CA ALA A 143 -1.58 -10.82 5.15
C ALA A 143 -1.07 -11.92 4.22
N HIS A 144 -1.85 -12.30 3.22
CA HIS A 144 -1.45 -13.24 2.16
C HIS A 144 -0.27 -12.67 1.36
N GLU A 145 -0.38 -11.44 0.87
CA GLU A 145 0.69 -10.76 0.13
C GLU A 145 1.97 -10.57 0.98
N LEU A 146 1.80 -10.19 2.25
CA LEU A 146 2.93 -10.07 3.19
C LEU A 146 3.69 -11.39 3.31
N THR A 147 2.96 -12.51 3.35
CA THR A 147 3.58 -13.82 3.44
C THR A 147 4.39 -14.15 2.19
N HIS A 148 3.93 -13.78 1.00
CA HIS A 148 4.72 -13.97 -0.23
C HIS A 148 6.09 -13.30 -0.14
N VAL A 149 6.19 -12.14 0.51
CA VAL A 149 7.46 -11.42 0.71
C VAL A 149 8.28 -12.04 1.84
N THR A 150 7.67 -12.30 3.01
CA THR A 150 8.41 -12.83 4.17
C THR A 150 8.95 -14.24 3.91
N GLN A 151 8.27 -15.05 3.09
CA GLN A 151 8.71 -16.37 2.65
C GLN A 151 9.54 -16.32 1.35
N ARG A 152 9.81 -15.14 0.82
CA ARG A 152 10.65 -14.90 -0.37
C ARG A 152 10.18 -15.68 -1.59
N HIS A 153 8.86 -15.83 -1.79
CA HIS A 153 8.30 -16.64 -2.87
C HIS A 153 8.74 -16.14 -4.25
N ILE A 154 8.90 -14.83 -4.44
CA ILE A 154 9.40 -14.25 -5.71
C ILE A 154 10.85 -14.72 -5.96
N SER A 155 11.73 -14.58 -4.96
CA SER A 155 13.13 -15.03 -5.08
C SER A 155 13.22 -16.53 -5.39
N ARG A 156 12.47 -17.36 -4.65
CA ARG A 156 12.41 -18.81 -4.86
C ARG A 156 11.89 -19.17 -6.26
N SER A 157 10.89 -18.45 -6.76
CA SER A 157 10.35 -18.67 -8.13
C SER A 157 11.39 -18.32 -9.20
N ILE A 158 12.14 -17.24 -9.02
CA ILE A 158 13.22 -16.83 -9.92
C ILE A 158 14.30 -17.91 -9.98
N THR A 159 14.71 -18.43 -8.83
CA THR A 159 15.74 -19.47 -8.73
C THR A 159 15.29 -20.79 -9.37
N GLN A 160 14.03 -21.20 -9.15
CA GLN A 160 13.50 -22.45 -9.69
C GLN A 160 13.36 -22.47 -11.22
N GLN A 161 13.09 -21.32 -11.84
CA GLN A 161 12.91 -21.21 -13.30
C GLN A 161 14.23 -21.12 -14.06
N GLY A 162 15.36 -21.15 -13.38
CA GLY A 162 16.71 -21.19 -13.95
C GLY A 162 17.08 -19.94 -14.76
N ARG A 163 17.94 -19.11 -14.22
CA ARG A 163 18.75 -18.03 -14.85
C ARG A 163 18.10 -17.14 -15.92
N GLN A 164 16.81 -16.98 -15.95
CA GLN A 164 16.24 -15.82 -16.61
C GLN A 164 16.60 -14.61 -15.75
N THR A 165 17.33 -13.66 -16.34
CA THR A 165 17.88 -12.54 -15.59
C THR A 165 16.79 -11.82 -14.78
N PRO A 166 17.08 -11.39 -13.54
CA PRO A 166 16.17 -10.61 -12.69
C PRO A 166 15.51 -9.44 -13.41
N VAL A 167 16.15 -8.90 -14.44
CA VAL A 167 15.66 -7.82 -15.31
C VAL A 167 14.55 -8.26 -16.23
N MET A 168 14.62 -9.47 -16.77
CA MET A 168 13.52 -9.94 -17.60
C MET A 168 12.23 -10.04 -16.77
N ILE A 169 12.34 -10.38 -15.49
CA ILE A 169 11.21 -10.40 -14.56
C ILE A 169 10.76 -8.99 -14.18
N ALA A 170 11.69 -8.06 -13.90
CA ALA A 170 11.35 -6.66 -13.70
C ALA A 170 10.72 -6.05 -14.95
N ALA A 171 11.28 -6.31 -16.14
CA ALA A 171 10.70 -5.87 -17.42
C ALA A 171 9.32 -6.50 -17.69
N MET A 172 9.10 -7.72 -17.23
CA MET A 172 7.84 -8.42 -17.33
C MET A 172 6.78 -7.80 -16.40
N ILE A 173 7.11 -7.53 -15.14
CA ILE A 173 6.21 -6.86 -14.19
C ILE A 173 5.88 -5.46 -14.71
N LEU A 174 6.87 -4.72 -15.19
CA LEU A 174 6.69 -3.39 -15.79
C LEU A 174 5.89 -3.43 -17.08
N GLY A 175 6.10 -4.43 -17.92
CA GLY A 175 5.33 -4.66 -19.13
C GLY A 175 3.85 -4.95 -18.84
N ALA A 176 3.56 -5.70 -17.79
CA ALA A 176 2.19 -5.97 -17.33
C ALA A 176 1.51 -4.70 -16.78
N VAL A 177 2.25 -3.82 -16.12
CA VAL A 177 1.76 -2.51 -15.65
C VAL A 177 1.55 -1.56 -16.83
N ALA A 178 2.51 -1.47 -17.77
CA ALA A 178 2.46 -0.57 -18.92
C ALA A 178 1.44 -0.98 -20.00
N ALA A 179 1.24 -2.28 -20.23
CA ALA A 179 0.31 -2.82 -21.23
C ALA A 179 -1.16 -2.46 -20.94
N ARG A 180 -1.47 -2.01 -19.75
CA ARG A 180 -2.81 -1.66 -19.30
C ARG A 180 -3.36 -0.38 -19.95
N ASN A 181 -2.48 0.56 -20.29
CA ASN A 181 -2.84 1.91 -20.76
C ASN A 181 -2.59 2.16 -22.25
N ASN A 182 -2.07 1.17 -22.99
CA ASN A 182 -1.77 1.34 -24.40
C ASN A 182 -2.12 0.09 -25.20
N THR A 183 -3.24 0.15 -25.93
CA THR A 183 -3.70 -0.93 -26.84
C THR A 183 -2.69 -1.27 -27.93
N ASP A 184 -1.87 -0.33 -28.36
CA ASP A 184 -0.82 -0.55 -29.37
C ASP A 184 0.40 -1.26 -28.77
N ALA A 185 0.75 -0.97 -27.51
CA ALA A 185 1.74 -1.72 -26.75
C ALA A 185 1.24 -3.14 -26.44
N LEU A 186 -0.06 -3.30 -26.18
CA LEU A 186 -0.72 -4.60 -26.01
C LEU A 186 -0.65 -5.43 -27.29
N ASN A 187 -0.87 -4.82 -28.46
CA ASN A 187 -0.75 -5.49 -29.76
C ASN A 187 0.70 -5.84 -30.11
N ALA A 188 1.68 -5.02 -29.75
CA ALA A 188 3.10 -5.32 -29.93
C ALA A 188 3.57 -6.45 -28.99
N VAL A 189 3.02 -6.53 -27.77
CA VAL A 189 3.30 -7.59 -26.77
C VAL A 189 2.52 -8.87 -27.10
N VAL A 190 1.30 -8.77 -27.64
CA VAL A 190 0.48 -9.91 -28.10
C VAL A 190 1.04 -10.54 -29.39
N ALA A 191 1.66 -9.74 -30.28
CA ALA A 191 2.39 -10.27 -31.46
C ALA A 191 3.58 -11.14 -31.09
N GLY A 192 4.09 -11.05 -29.86
CA GLY A 192 5.12 -11.96 -29.35
C GLY A 192 4.59 -12.80 -28.21
N SER A 193 3.70 -13.77 -28.37
CA SER A 193 3.37 -14.91 -27.46
C SER A 193 3.95 -14.94 -26.02
N GLN A 194 4.63 -13.87 -25.58
CA GLN A 194 5.37 -13.74 -24.33
C GLN A 194 4.54 -13.16 -23.19
N ALA A 195 3.57 -12.27 -23.46
CA ALA A 195 2.78 -11.65 -22.38
C ALA A 195 1.89 -12.65 -21.62
N VAL A 196 1.36 -13.66 -22.32
CA VAL A 196 0.63 -14.77 -21.68
C VAL A 196 1.57 -15.65 -20.87
N ALA A 197 2.82 -15.83 -21.34
CA ALA A 197 3.87 -16.54 -20.60
C ALA A 197 4.30 -15.77 -19.34
N ILE A 198 4.29 -14.45 -19.38
CA ILE A 198 4.67 -13.54 -18.29
C ILE A 198 3.67 -13.62 -17.14
N GLN A 199 2.38 -13.53 -17.43
CA GLN A 199 1.33 -13.70 -16.42
C GLN A 199 1.36 -15.12 -15.83
N GLY A 200 1.70 -16.14 -16.65
CA GLY A 200 1.88 -17.50 -16.19
C GLY A 200 3.15 -17.74 -15.36
N GLN A 201 4.18 -16.91 -15.52
CA GLN A 201 5.45 -17.02 -14.78
C GLN A 201 5.40 -16.37 -13.39
N LEU A 202 4.49 -15.43 -13.17
CA LEU A 202 4.20 -14.88 -11.83
C LEU A 202 3.19 -15.74 -11.05
N ASN A 203 2.70 -16.83 -11.62
CA ASN A 203 1.88 -17.79 -10.90
C ASN A 203 2.74 -18.51 -9.85
N PHE A 204 2.52 -18.16 -8.59
CA PHE A 204 3.12 -18.88 -7.48
C PHE A 204 2.70 -20.35 -7.52
N SER A 205 3.61 -21.23 -7.13
CA SER A 205 3.26 -22.65 -7.05
C SER A 205 2.10 -22.88 -6.07
N ARG A 206 1.33 -23.95 -6.27
CA ARG A 206 0.24 -24.31 -5.34
C ARG A 206 0.72 -24.45 -3.89
N ASP A 207 1.98 -24.83 -3.70
CA ASP A 207 2.57 -24.95 -2.37
C ASP A 207 2.85 -23.59 -1.76
N MET A 208 3.35 -22.62 -2.55
CA MET A 208 3.56 -21.24 -2.11
C MET A 208 2.23 -20.55 -1.77
N GLU A 209 1.16 -20.81 -2.55
CA GLU A 209 -0.18 -20.32 -2.25
C GLU A 209 -0.72 -20.88 -0.92
N ARG A 210 -0.57 -22.20 -0.70
CA ARG A 210 -0.96 -22.83 0.58
C ARG A 210 -0.12 -22.34 1.75
N GLU A 211 1.16 -22.06 1.54
CA GLU A 211 2.04 -21.47 2.55
C GLU A 211 1.58 -20.05 2.89
N ALA A 212 1.28 -19.23 1.88
CA ALA A 212 0.79 -17.85 2.04
C ALA A 212 -0.56 -17.82 2.77
N ASP A 213 -1.49 -18.69 2.41
CA ASP A 213 -2.78 -18.82 3.09
C ASP A 213 -2.61 -19.19 4.56
N ARG A 214 -1.80 -20.20 4.85
CA ARG A 214 -1.61 -20.72 6.21
C ARG A 214 -0.93 -19.72 7.13
N LEU A 215 0.17 -19.13 6.69
CA LEU A 215 0.92 -18.18 7.49
C LEU A 215 0.19 -16.85 7.59
N GLY A 216 -0.41 -16.37 6.48
CA GLY A 216 -1.23 -15.17 6.46
C GLY A 216 -2.44 -15.25 7.41
N LEU A 217 -3.17 -16.39 7.41
CA LEU A 217 -4.23 -16.63 8.39
C LEU A 217 -3.69 -16.55 9.84
N GLY A 218 -2.47 -17.07 10.06
CA GLY A 218 -1.80 -17.02 11.35
C GLY A 218 -1.46 -15.61 11.82
N LEU A 219 -1.35 -14.63 10.93
CA LEU A 219 -1.08 -13.23 11.27
C LEU A 219 -2.35 -12.46 11.70
N MET A 220 -3.54 -12.86 11.24
CA MET A 220 -4.78 -12.09 11.42
C MET A 220 -5.06 -11.77 12.89
N GLN A 221 -5.20 -12.79 13.73
CA GLN A 221 -5.58 -12.62 15.13
C GLN A 221 -4.52 -11.85 15.95
N PRO A 222 -3.21 -12.11 15.84
CA PRO A 222 -2.19 -11.28 16.50
C PRO A 222 -2.18 -9.84 16.03
N ALA A 223 -2.59 -9.57 14.78
CA ALA A 223 -2.73 -8.22 14.23
C ALA A 223 -4.04 -7.52 14.63
N GLY A 224 -4.96 -8.22 15.31
CA GLY A 224 -6.24 -7.66 15.77
C GLY A 224 -7.38 -7.80 14.76
N PHE A 225 -7.24 -8.65 13.75
CA PHE A 225 -8.26 -8.89 12.71
C PHE A 225 -8.90 -10.27 12.88
N ALA A 226 -10.17 -10.36 12.47
CA ALA A 226 -10.92 -11.60 12.52
C ALA A 226 -10.47 -12.55 11.38
N PRO A 227 -10.07 -13.80 11.70
CA PRO A 227 -9.64 -14.77 10.69
C PRO A 227 -10.73 -15.10 9.64
N GLN A 228 -11.99 -14.86 9.97
CA GLN A 228 -13.14 -14.99 9.06
C GLN A 228 -13.01 -14.14 7.80
N GLY A 229 -12.22 -13.08 7.84
CA GLY A 229 -11.90 -12.24 6.67
C GLY A 229 -11.32 -13.04 5.50
N PHE A 230 -10.51 -14.09 5.77
CA PHE A 230 -10.02 -15.00 4.71
C PHE A 230 -11.14 -15.74 4.00
N VAL A 231 -12.06 -16.35 4.74
CA VAL A 231 -13.16 -17.10 4.14
C VAL A 231 -14.11 -16.17 3.39
N GLY A 232 -14.47 -15.02 3.99
CA GLY A 232 -15.33 -14.03 3.34
C GLY A 232 -14.72 -13.51 2.03
N MET A 233 -13.42 -13.24 2.00
CA MET A 233 -12.73 -12.83 0.77
C MET A 233 -12.70 -13.95 -0.27
N PHE A 234 -12.40 -15.19 0.13
CA PHE A 234 -12.36 -16.34 -0.75
C PHE A 234 -13.73 -16.62 -1.39
N GLU A 235 -14.82 -16.53 -0.63
CA GLU A 235 -16.18 -16.68 -1.15
C GLU A 235 -16.51 -15.61 -2.21
N LYS A 236 -16.12 -14.35 -1.97
CA LYS A 236 -16.29 -13.27 -2.93
C LYS A 236 -15.50 -13.50 -4.21
N LEU A 237 -14.23 -13.88 -4.09
CA LEU A 237 -13.38 -14.18 -5.24
C LEU A 237 -13.94 -15.36 -6.04
N GLN A 238 -14.43 -16.41 -5.38
CA GLN A 238 -15.03 -17.56 -6.04
C GLN A 238 -16.34 -17.18 -6.76
N GLN A 239 -17.22 -16.41 -6.10
CA GLN A 239 -18.46 -15.93 -6.71
C GLN A 239 -18.17 -15.06 -7.94
N SER A 240 -17.18 -14.20 -7.83
CA SER A 240 -16.77 -13.34 -8.92
C SER A 240 -16.16 -14.10 -10.09
N ALA A 241 -15.37 -15.14 -9.82
CA ALA A 241 -14.81 -16.01 -10.85
C ALA A 241 -15.88 -16.75 -11.66
N ARG A 242 -17.00 -17.10 -11.03
CA ARG A 242 -18.13 -17.78 -11.69
C ARG A 242 -18.95 -16.85 -12.60
N LEU A 243 -18.98 -15.57 -12.30
CA LEU A 243 -19.83 -14.59 -12.98
C LEU A 243 -19.11 -13.87 -14.12
N SER A 244 -17.80 -13.98 -14.26
CA SER A 244 -17.05 -13.03 -15.06
C SER A 244 -15.81 -13.64 -15.75
N ASP A 245 -15.94 -13.87 -17.04
CA ASP A 245 -14.78 -13.95 -17.96
C ASP A 245 -14.26 -12.52 -18.33
N SER A 246 -14.67 -11.50 -17.59
CA SER A 246 -14.56 -10.07 -17.94
C SER A 246 -13.19 -9.44 -17.65
N GLY A 247 -12.21 -10.17 -17.14
CA GLY A 247 -10.89 -9.61 -16.83
C GLY A 247 -10.83 -8.69 -15.60
N ASN A 248 -11.95 -8.49 -14.89
CA ASN A 248 -12.04 -7.58 -13.73
C ASN A 248 -11.36 -8.09 -12.45
N PHE A 249 -10.85 -9.33 -12.45
CA PHE A 249 -10.20 -9.96 -11.30
C PHE A 249 -8.79 -10.46 -11.65
N PRO A 250 -7.83 -9.57 -11.94
CA PRO A 250 -6.44 -9.97 -12.19
C PRO A 250 -5.83 -10.76 -11.03
N TYR A 251 -6.26 -10.49 -9.79
CA TYR A 251 -5.86 -11.23 -8.59
C TYR A 251 -5.99 -12.74 -8.73
N LEU A 252 -7.08 -13.22 -9.33
CA LEU A 252 -7.32 -14.65 -9.52
C LEU A 252 -6.41 -15.31 -10.57
N ARG A 253 -5.74 -14.51 -11.40
CA ARG A 253 -4.77 -15.03 -12.39
C ARG A 253 -3.43 -15.33 -11.73
N SER A 254 -2.97 -14.47 -10.79
CA SER A 254 -1.75 -14.69 -10.02
C SER A 254 -1.95 -15.63 -8.83
N HIS A 255 -3.17 -15.65 -8.25
CA HIS A 255 -3.55 -16.43 -7.06
C HIS A 255 -4.79 -17.29 -7.35
N PRO A 256 -4.65 -18.40 -8.09
CA PRO A 256 -5.80 -19.23 -8.47
C PRO A 256 -6.53 -19.78 -7.25
N MET A 257 -7.86 -19.59 -7.23
CA MET A 257 -8.71 -20.13 -6.19
C MET A 257 -9.08 -21.58 -6.53
N THR A 258 -8.57 -22.52 -5.72
CA THR A 258 -8.91 -23.93 -5.83
C THR A 258 -9.88 -24.35 -4.72
N THR A 259 -10.69 -25.38 -4.98
CA THR A 259 -11.58 -25.95 -3.95
C THR A 259 -10.78 -26.45 -2.75
N GLU A 260 -9.56 -26.91 -2.98
CA GLU A 260 -8.65 -27.38 -1.94
C GLU A 260 -8.25 -26.24 -0.98
N ARG A 261 -7.84 -25.05 -1.51
CA ARG A 261 -7.51 -23.88 -0.70
C ARG A 261 -8.70 -23.44 0.16
N MET A 262 -9.89 -23.39 -0.44
CA MET A 262 -11.11 -23.05 0.30
C MET A 262 -11.41 -24.05 1.43
N GLY A 263 -11.31 -25.35 1.15
CA GLY A 263 -11.54 -26.39 2.15
C GLY A 263 -10.53 -26.33 3.30
N ASP A 264 -9.25 -26.14 3.00
CA ASP A 264 -8.19 -26.01 4.01
C ASP A 264 -8.42 -24.76 4.90
N MET A 265 -8.78 -23.62 4.32
CA MET A 265 -9.09 -22.41 5.07
C MET A 265 -10.31 -22.57 5.98
N GLN A 266 -11.39 -23.16 5.49
CA GLN A 266 -12.59 -23.43 6.29
C GLN A 266 -12.27 -24.38 7.46
N GLN A 267 -11.50 -25.45 7.22
CA GLN A 267 -11.11 -26.38 8.27
C GLN A 267 -10.23 -25.71 9.34
N ARG A 268 -9.25 -24.90 8.93
CA ARG A 268 -8.39 -24.14 9.86
C ARG A 268 -9.17 -23.13 10.67
N LEU A 269 -10.14 -22.46 10.06
CA LEU A 269 -11.01 -21.53 10.73
C LEU A 269 -11.83 -22.20 11.81
N LEU A 270 -12.42 -23.39 11.54
CA LEU A 270 -13.15 -24.17 12.54
C LEU A 270 -12.30 -24.51 13.76
N ILE A 271 -11.03 -24.88 13.54
CA ILE A 271 -10.08 -25.14 14.63
C ILE A 271 -9.80 -23.86 15.42
N GLN A 272 -9.61 -22.73 14.77
CA GLN A 272 -9.33 -21.46 15.43
C GLN A 272 -10.55 -20.86 16.13
N GLN A 273 -11.76 -21.06 15.64
CA GLN A 273 -12.99 -20.57 16.27
C GLN A 273 -13.19 -21.11 17.69
N HIS A 274 -12.77 -22.34 17.95
CA HIS A 274 -12.78 -22.91 19.29
C HIS A 274 -11.78 -22.21 20.26
N MET A 275 -10.83 -21.48 19.71
CA MET A 275 -9.77 -20.76 20.44
C MET A 275 -9.95 -19.23 20.40
N ALA A 276 -10.86 -18.72 19.59
CA ALA A 276 -10.91 -17.29 19.25
C ALA A 276 -11.82 -16.48 20.18
N LYS A 277 -11.31 -15.34 20.64
CA LYS A 277 -12.06 -14.32 21.39
C LYS A 277 -12.78 -13.30 20.48
N PHE A 278 -12.69 -13.43 19.15
CA PHE A 278 -13.24 -12.45 18.23
C PHE A 278 -14.56 -12.92 17.65
N ALA A 279 -15.62 -12.15 17.91
CA ALA A 279 -16.88 -12.31 17.20
C ALA A 279 -16.75 -11.72 15.79
N PRO A 280 -17.30 -12.36 14.73
CA PRO A 280 -17.33 -11.76 13.41
C PRO A 280 -18.09 -10.44 13.47
N GLN A 281 -17.51 -9.39 12.86
CA GLN A 281 -18.23 -8.12 12.72
C GLN A 281 -19.31 -8.30 11.66
N ASN A 282 -20.57 -8.35 12.09
CA ASN A 282 -21.72 -8.48 11.19
C ASN A 282 -21.93 -7.22 10.32
N GLU A 283 -21.42 -6.06 10.77
CA GLU A 283 -21.45 -4.80 10.03
C GLU A 283 -20.06 -4.19 9.93
N PRO A 284 -19.69 -3.59 8.77
CA PRO A 284 -18.42 -2.90 8.63
C PRO A 284 -18.39 -1.67 9.55
N SER A 285 -17.18 -1.31 10.02
CA SER A 285 -16.98 -0.04 10.71
C SER A 285 -17.34 1.14 9.80
N LEU A 286 -17.78 2.25 10.38
CA LEU A 286 -18.09 3.45 9.60
C LEU A 286 -16.87 3.97 8.86
N GLN A 287 -15.67 3.81 9.44
CA GLN A 287 -14.42 4.13 8.76
C GLN A 287 -14.25 3.30 7.48
N HIS A 288 -14.39 1.97 7.57
CA HIS A 288 -14.27 1.11 6.39
C HIS A 288 -15.31 1.49 5.33
N ALA A 289 -16.55 1.70 5.73
CA ALA A 289 -17.63 2.10 4.82
C ALA A 289 -17.30 3.37 4.03
N MET A 290 -16.74 4.39 4.70
CA MET A 290 -16.30 5.63 4.06
C MET A 290 -15.06 5.41 3.17
N MET A 291 -14.08 4.62 3.60
CA MET A 291 -12.87 4.36 2.80
C MET A 291 -13.18 3.51 1.56
N SER A 292 -14.05 2.53 1.66
CA SER A 292 -14.58 1.79 0.50
C SER A 292 -15.31 2.72 -0.48
N ALA A 293 -16.15 3.63 0.03
CA ALA A 293 -16.82 4.63 -0.79
C ALA A 293 -15.82 5.58 -1.47
N ARG A 294 -14.79 6.05 -0.75
CA ARG A 294 -13.71 6.88 -1.29
C ARG A 294 -12.96 6.17 -2.41
N ALA A 295 -12.56 4.92 -2.19
CA ALA A 295 -11.86 4.12 -3.18
C ALA A 295 -12.65 3.98 -4.48
N ARG A 296 -13.97 3.69 -4.38
CA ARG A 296 -14.85 3.59 -5.55
C ARG A 296 -14.93 4.89 -6.36
N VAL A 297 -15.06 6.03 -5.68
CA VAL A 297 -15.15 7.33 -6.37
C VAL A 297 -13.80 7.77 -6.95
N LEU A 298 -12.69 7.47 -6.28
CA LEU A 298 -11.35 7.82 -6.75
C LEU A 298 -10.84 6.89 -7.85
N ALA A 299 -11.43 5.72 -8.03
CA ALA A 299 -11.15 4.82 -9.15
C ALA A 299 -11.67 5.35 -10.52
N GLU A 300 -12.06 6.62 -10.59
CA GLU A 300 -12.48 7.35 -11.78
C GLU A 300 -13.62 6.69 -12.59
N PRO A 301 -14.77 6.50 -11.96
CA PRO A 301 -15.96 6.03 -12.68
C PRO A 301 -16.41 7.09 -13.68
N GLY A 302 -17.09 6.64 -14.74
CA GLY A 302 -17.69 7.56 -15.71
C GLY A 302 -18.68 8.54 -15.06
N ILE A 303 -18.93 9.66 -15.72
CA ILE A 303 -19.78 10.76 -15.21
C ILE A 303 -21.19 10.30 -14.79
N ASP A 304 -21.76 9.32 -15.49
CA ASP A 304 -23.10 8.80 -15.17
C ASP A 304 -23.12 8.01 -13.87
N VAL A 305 -22.05 7.30 -13.57
CA VAL A 305 -21.88 6.61 -12.26
C VAL A 305 -21.73 7.63 -11.14
N LEU A 306 -20.99 8.72 -11.35
CA LEU A 306 -20.90 9.82 -10.38
C LEU A 306 -22.27 10.45 -10.12
N ARG A 307 -23.07 10.69 -11.17
CA ARG A 307 -24.44 11.20 -11.03
C ARG A 307 -25.35 10.25 -10.27
N LEU A 308 -25.23 8.94 -10.53
CA LEU A 308 -25.96 7.91 -9.81
C LEU A 308 -25.63 7.95 -8.31
N TRP A 309 -24.37 7.96 -7.94
CA TRP A 309 -23.96 8.02 -6.52
C TRP A 309 -24.34 9.35 -5.87
N ALA A 310 -24.25 10.48 -6.59
CA ALA A 310 -24.69 11.77 -6.08
C ALA A 310 -26.19 11.79 -5.77
N ALA A 311 -27.02 11.02 -6.50
CA ALA A 311 -28.46 10.95 -6.30
C ALA A 311 -28.91 9.86 -5.30
N GLU A 312 -28.08 8.85 -5.03
CA GLU A 312 -28.45 7.70 -4.18
C GLU A 312 -29.04 8.10 -2.81
N PRO A 313 -28.51 9.11 -2.07
CA PRO A 313 -29.07 9.51 -0.78
C PRO A 313 -30.48 10.11 -0.85
N GLN A 314 -31.03 10.41 -2.01
CA GLN A 314 -32.41 10.88 -2.23
C GLN A 314 -33.33 9.74 -2.68
N SER A 315 -32.83 8.53 -2.90
CA SER A 315 -33.65 7.40 -3.32
C SER A 315 -34.61 6.94 -2.22
N THR A 316 -35.76 6.41 -2.60
CA THR A 316 -36.79 5.91 -1.67
C THR A 316 -36.29 4.74 -0.81
N GLY A 317 -35.29 3.99 -1.30
CA GLY A 317 -34.67 2.88 -0.57
C GLY A 317 -33.59 3.28 0.45
N PHE A 318 -33.12 4.52 0.42
CA PHE A 318 -31.99 4.95 1.24
C PHE A 318 -32.23 4.76 2.75
N ALA A 319 -33.42 5.09 3.24
CA ALA A 319 -33.77 4.97 4.67
C ALA A 319 -33.74 3.50 5.18
N ASN A 320 -33.90 2.53 4.28
CA ASN A 320 -33.90 1.10 4.60
C ASN A 320 -32.51 0.46 4.57
N LEU A 321 -31.49 1.21 4.14
CA LEU A 321 -30.10 0.74 4.17
C LEU A 321 -29.59 0.63 5.60
N SER A 322 -28.65 -0.28 5.86
CA SER A 322 -27.93 -0.32 7.13
C SER A 322 -27.18 0.99 7.36
N LYS A 323 -26.84 1.29 8.62
CA LYS A 323 -26.14 2.54 8.98
C LYS A 323 -24.82 2.70 8.21
N SER A 324 -24.05 1.64 8.10
CA SER A 324 -22.77 1.65 7.37
C SER A 324 -22.97 1.96 5.87
N ARG A 325 -24.01 1.40 5.26
CA ARG A 325 -24.37 1.68 3.86
C ARG A 325 -24.87 3.10 3.65
N GLN A 326 -25.68 3.64 4.58
CA GLN A 326 -26.11 5.04 4.51
C GLN A 326 -24.91 5.98 4.59
N VAL A 327 -23.98 5.72 5.50
CA VAL A 327 -22.73 6.49 5.66
C VAL A 327 -21.87 6.42 4.41
N ALA A 328 -21.68 5.22 3.83
CA ALA A 328 -20.94 5.03 2.58
C ALA A 328 -21.56 5.80 1.42
N SER A 329 -22.90 5.73 1.28
CA SER A 329 -23.65 6.42 0.23
C SER A 329 -23.55 7.95 0.36
N LEU A 330 -23.70 8.49 1.57
CA LEU A 330 -23.53 9.93 1.82
C LEU A 330 -22.10 10.38 1.52
N TYR A 331 -21.09 9.62 1.95
CA TYR A 331 -19.68 9.94 1.70
C TYR A 331 -19.35 9.90 0.20
N ALA A 332 -19.82 8.87 -0.52
CA ALA A 332 -19.68 8.78 -1.97
C ALA A 332 -20.36 9.96 -2.68
N ALA A 333 -21.57 10.33 -2.22
CA ALA A 333 -22.32 11.46 -2.80
C ALA A 333 -21.60 12.81 -2.61
N ILE A 334 -20.95 13.03 -1.47
CA ILE A 334 -20.13 14.24 -1.25
C ILE A 334 -19.00 14.29 -2.29
N LEU A 335 -18.20 13.22 -2.39
CA LEU A 335 -17.07 13.16 -3.34
C LEU A 335 -17.53 13.27 -4.79
N ALA A 336 -18.63 12.57 -5.15
CA ALA A 336 -19.20 12.64 -6.49
C ALA A 336 -19.64 14.07 -6.83
N ASN A 337 -20.32 14.74 -5.90
CA ASN A 337 -20.74 16.13 -6.10
C ASN A 337 -19.55 17.11 -6.16
N ILE A 338 -18.46 16.87 -5.41
CA ILE A 338 -17.21 17.64 -5.56
C ILE A 338 -16.67 17.48 -6.99
N LYS A 339 -16.56 16.25 -7.52
CA LYS A 339 -16.11 16.00 -8.89
C LYS A 339 -17.05 16.59 -9.95
N LEU A 340 -18.35 16.58 -9.69
CA LEU A 340 -19.37 17.20 -10.56
C LEU A 340 -19.48 18.73 -10.37
N ARG A 341 -18.71 19.31 -9.45
CA ARG A 341 -18.72 20.74 -9.07
C ARG A 341 -20.07 21.24 -8.52
N ASP A 342 -20.89 20.34 -7.99
CA ASP A 342 -22.14 20.69 -7.28
C ASP A 342 -21.86 20.82 -5.76
N PHE A 343 -21.22 21.91 -5.39
CA PHE A 343 -20.79 22.17 -4.02
C PHE A 343 -21.95 22.40 -3.05
N VAL A 344 -23.10 22.85 -3.56
CA VAL A 344 -24.32 23.05 -2.76
C VAL A 344 -24.84 21.70 -2.27
N ARG A 345 -25.00 20.74 -3.18
CA ARG A 345 -25.41 19.37 -2.81
C ARG A 345 -24.37 18.68 -1.96
N ALA A 346 -23.08 18.84 -2.27
CA ALA A 346 -22.01 18.27 -1.46
C ALA A 346 -22.09 18.76 0.01
N THR A 347 -22.34 20.07 0.24
CA THR A 347 -22.50 20.63 1.59
C THR A 347 -23.70 20.05 2.31
N ALA A 348 -24.87 19.97 1.65
CA ALA A 348 -26.07 19.37 2.24
C ALA A 348 -25.88 17.89 2.62
N GLN A 349 -25.16 17.11 1.79
CA GLN A 349 -24.85 15.71 2.11
C GLN A 349 -23.85 15.59 3.27
N LYS A 350 -22.88 16.50 3.36
CA LYS A 350 -21.93 16.57 4.48
C LYS A 350 -22.68 16.79 5.82
N ASP A 351 -23.65 17.69 5.87
CA ASP A 351 -24.41 17.97 7.10
C ASP A 351 -25.24 16.75 7.53
N ARG A 352 -25.85 16.05 6.55
CA ARG A 352 -26.53 14.77 6.81
C ARG A 352 -25.55 13.70 7.33
N LEU A 353 -24.36 13.62 6.76
CA LEU A 353 -23.35 12.65 7.16
C LEU A 353 -22.86 12.89 8.60
N ILE A 354 -22.63 14.15 8.99
CA ILE A 354 -22.28 14.51 10.38
C ILE A 354 -23.33 13.98 11.36
N SER A 355 -24.63 14.20 11.05
CA SER A 355 -25.74 13.72 11.88
C SER A 355 -25.79 12.18 11.95
N ALA A 356 -25.47 11.49 10.84
CA ALA A 356 -25.49 10.03 10.76
C ALA A 356 -24.36 9.36 11.58
N VAL A 357 -23.23 10.02 11.80
CA VAL A 357 -22.06 9.43 12.50
C VAL A 357 -21.89 9.94 13.93
N ALA A 358 -22.89 10.60 14.51
CA ALA A 358 -22.80 11.19 15.84
C ALA A 358 -22.21 10.17 16.86
N GLY A 359 -21.14 10.58 17.56
CA GLY A 359 -20.45 9.78 18.56
C GLY A 359 -19.27 8.94 18.04
N ASP A 360 -19.08 8.78 16.72
CA ASP A 360 -17.91 8.10 16.15
C ASP A 360 -16.81 9.12 15.81
N LEU A 361 -15.77 9.19 16.65
CA LEU A 361 -14.69 10.17 16.50
C LEU A 361 -13.83 9.92 15.26
N ILE A 362 -13.66 8.65 14.84
CA ILE A 362 -12.88 8.28 13.65
C ILE A 362 -13.65 8.72 12.40
N ALA A 363 -14.95 8.46 12.37
CA ALA A 363 -15.81 8.91 11.29
C ALA A 363 -15.86 10.45 11.21
N LEU A 364 -15.99 11.15 12.34
CA LEU A 364 -15.99 12.62 12.39
C LEU A 364 -14.66 13.21 11.86
N LYS A 365 -13.51 12.58 12.15
CA LYS A 365 -12.21 12.97 11.58
C LYS A 365 -12.25 12.91 10.04
N ALA A 366 -12.70 11.80 9.48
CA ALA A 366 -12.79 11.63 8.03
C ALA A 366 -13.75 12.64 7.38
N ILE A 367 -14.84 13.01 8.08
CA ILE A 367 -15.77 14.04 7.61
C ILE A 367 -15.15 15.43 7.61
N LYS A 368 -14.38 15.78 8.62
CA LYS A 368 -13.64 17.05 8.63
C LYS A 368 -12.68 17.15 7.44
N LEU A 369 -11.97 16.08 7.14
CA LEU A 369 -11.02 16.05 6.04
C LEU A 369 -11.71 16.20 4.68
N ILE A 370 -12.83 15.49 4.44
CA ILE A 370 -13.60 15.67 3.20
C ILE A 370 -14.29 17.05 3.13
N ALA A 371 -14.65 17.64 4.27
CA ALA A 371 -15.18 19.01 4.30
C ALA A 371 -14.12 20.04 3.86
N ILE A 372 -12.87 19.87 4.29
CA ILE A 372 -11.74 20.69 3.82
C ILE A 372 -11.56 20.52 2.30
N GLU A 373 -11.57 19.28 1.82
CA GLU A 373 -11.46 18.96 0.39
C GLU A 373 -12.60 19.64 -0.41
N LEU A 374 -13.83 19.58 0.10
CA LEU A 374 -15.00 20.27 -0.47
C LEU A 374 -14.79 21.79 -0.55
N TYR A 375 -14.42 22.42 0.57
CA TYR A 375 -14.30 23.87 0.62
C TYR A 375 -13.12 24.39 -0.21
N LEU A 376 -11.99 23.67 -0.27
CA LEU A 376 -10.89 24.02 -1.15
C LEU A 376 -11.28 23.86 -2.63
N ALA A 377 -12.01 22.80 -2.99
CA ALA A 377 -12.52 22.61 -4.35
C ALA A 377 -13.52 23.70 -4.78
N ALA A 378 -14.29 24.21 -3.82
CA ALA A 378 -15.21 25.33 -4.00
C ALA A 378 -14.52 26.72 -3.96
N ASN A 379 -13.20 26.76 -3.78
CA ASN A 379 -12.41 27.98 -3.57
C ASN A 379 -12.90 28.83 -2.37
N ASN A 380 -13.50 28.18 -1.36
CA ASN A 380 -13.98 28.78 -0.13
C ASN A 380 -12.99 28.54 1.01
N VAL A 381 -11.88 29.29 0.99
CA VAL A 381 -10.77 29.10 1.92
C VAL A 381 -11.18 29.47 3.36
N ASP A 382 -12.05 30.45 3.54
CA ASP A 382 -12.53 30.85 4.86
C ASP A 382 -13.33 29.74 5.54
N ALA A 383 -14.21 29.06 4.80
CA ALA A 383 -14.92 27.91 5.32
C ALA A 383 -13.96 26.72 5.60
N ALA A 384 -12.92 26.54 4.79
CA ALA A 384 -11.90 25.53 5.05
C ALA A 384 -11.11 25.84 6.33
N LEU A 385 -10.76 27.10 6.59
CA LEU A 385 -10.09 27.54 7.81
C LEU A 385 -10.93 27.23 9.07
N THR A 386 -12.26 27.38 9.01
CA THR A 386 -13.14 27.03 10.14
C THR A 386 -13.12 25.55 10.49
N GLN A 387 -12.71 24.67 9.57
CA GLN A 387 -12.58 23.23 9.79
C GLN A 387 -11.25 22.85 10.48
N LEU A 388 -10.34 23.81 10.66
CA LEU A 388 -9.05 23.58 11.31
C LEU A 388 -9.16 23.86 12.82
N PRO A 389 -9.72 22.98 13.66
CA PRO A 389 -9.87 23.23 15.11
C PRO A 389 -8.55 23.10 15.85
N PHE A 390 -7.47 22.72 15.16
CA PHE A 390 -6.25 22.24 15.81
C PHE A 390 -5.26 23.34 16.15
N TYR A 391 -5.44 24.58 15.65
CA TYR A 391 -4.54 25.68 15.98
C TYR A 391 -5.25 27.01 16.00
N ILE A 392 -5.76 27.40 17.15
CA ILE A 392 -5.81 28.80 17.51
C ILE A 392 -4.35 29.23 17.67
N VAL A 393 -3.93 30.27 16.94
CA VAL A 393 -2.58 30.83 17.03
C VAL A 393 -2.23 31.04 18.52
N GLY A 394 -1.26 30.30 19.04
CA GLY A 394 -0.78 30.42 20.43
C GLY A 394 -1.18 29.31 21.40
N GLN A 395 -2.06 28.38 21.04
CA GLN A 395 -2.39 27.22 21.88
C GLN A 395 -2.08 25.90 21.13
N GLN A 396 -0.81 25.52 21.09
CA GLN A 396 -0.47 24.13 20.85
C GLN A 396 -0.95 23.32 22.05
N ALA A 397 -1.88 22.37 21.84
CA ALA A 397 -2.05 21.29 22.77
C ALA A 397 -0.71 20.54 22.80
N VAL A 398 0.06 20.75 23.86
CA VAL A 398 1.39 20.18 24.04
C VAL A 398 1.26 18.66 23.91
N GLY A 399 1.79 18.09 22.82
CA GLY A 399 1.91 16.65 22.62
C GLY A 399 1.03 16.00 21.55
N GLN A 400 0.04 16.66 20.96
CA GLN A 400 -0.79 16.05 19.91
C GLN A 400 -0.15 16.24 18.53
N ARG A 401 0.39 15.13 17.97
CA ARG A 401 0.95 15.12 16.61
C ARG A 401 -0.18 14.94 15.61
N LEU A 402 -0.20 15.79 14.57
CA LEU A 402 -1.08 15.59 13.43
C LEU A 402 -0.75 14.26 12.72
N SER A 403 -1.78 13.54 12.34
CA SER A 403 -1.63 12.45 11.38
C SER A 403 -1.31 13.00 9.98
N ARG A 404 -0.85 12.15 9.07
CA ARG A 404 -0.51 12.56 7.71
C ARG A 404 -1.66 13.27 6.97
N PRO A 405 -2.91 12.74 6.95
CA PRO A 405 -4.04 13.44 6.32
C PRO A 405 -4.35 14.79 6.96
N GLU A 406 -4.27 14.89 8.28
CA GLU A 406 -4.51 16.15 8.99
C GLU A 406 -3.44 17.19 8.68
N LEU A 407 -2.17 16.78 8.67
CA LEU A 407 -1.05 17.64 8.27
C LEU A 407 -1.23 18.17 6.84
N PHE A 408 -1.60 17.29 5.91
CA PHE A 408 -1.77 17.66 4.51
C PHE A 408 -2.96 18.60 4.31
N ALA A 409 -4.10 18.28 4.90
CA ALA A 409 -5.29 19.13 4.84
C ALA A 409 -5.02 20.52 5.45
N GLN A 410 -4.41 20.55 6.64
CA GLN A 410 -4.05 21.82 7.30
C GLN A 410 -3.07 22.63 6.45
N SER A 411 -1.99 22.02 5.97
CA SER A 411 -0.98 22.69 5.14
C SER A 411 -1.59 23.23 3.84
N ALA A 412 -2.47 22.45 3.18
CA ALA A 412 -3.16 22.90 1.97
C ALA A 412 -4.02 24.13 2.22
N VAL A 413 -4.80 24.16 3.33
CA VAL A 413 -5.63 25.32 3.70
C VAL A 413 -4.76 26.54 4.05
N GLN A 414 -3.69 26.32 4.83
CA GLN A 414 -2.77 27.39 5.24
C GLN A 414 -2.08 28.03 4.04
N ILE A 415 -1.65 27.22 3.05
CA ILE A 415 -1.06 27.73 1.81
C ILE A 415 -2.11 28.46 0.96
N ALA A 416 -3.32 27.88 0.81
CA ALA A 416 -4.41 28.46 0.03
C ALA A 416 -4.91 29.80 0.60
N SER A 417 -4.74 30.05 1.91
CA SER A 417 -5.13 31.29 2.57
C SER A 417 -4.34 32.51 2.10
N LYS A 418 -3.20 32.31 1.43
CA LYS A 418 -2.25 33.35 1.00
C LYS A 418 -1.72 34.22 2.14
N GLN A 419 -1.89 33.80 3.38
CA GLN A 419 -1.34 34.46 4.55
C GLN A 419 0.06 33.95 4.84
N THR A 420 1.07 34.81 4.72
CA THR A 420 2.49 34.43 4.89
C THR A 420 2.76 33.72 6.22
N VAL A 421 2.13 34.17 7.31
CA VAL A 421 2.28 33.56 8.65
C VAL A 421 1.77 32.13 8.67
N LEU A 422 0.62 31.85 8.05
CA LEU A 422 0.04 30.51 7.99
C LEU A 422 0.88 29.60 7.07
N ALA A 423 1.35 30.11 5.93
CA ALA A 423 2.23 29.36 5.04
C ALA A 423 3.57 29.02 5.72
N ALA A 424 4.14 29.92 6.53
CA ALA A 424 5.33 29.65 7.32
C ALA A 424 5.09 28.56 8.38
N SER A 425 3.93 28.59 9.04
CA SER A 425 3.53 27.51 9.97
C SER A 425 3.39 26.16 9.27
N ALA A 426 2.80 26.13 8.07
CA ALA A 426 2.73 24.91 7.24
C ALA A 426 4.13 24.38 6.93
N ALA A 427 5.06 25.24 6.53
CA ALA A 427 6.45 24.86 6.25
C ALA A 427 7.12 24.23 7.48
N GLN A 428 6.97 24.81 8.66
CA GLN A 428 7.56 24.30 9.90
C GLN A 428 7.01 22.90 10.27
N ASN A 429 5.68 22.71 10.15
CA ASN A 429 5.05 21.43 10.45
C ASN A 429 5.49 20.34 9.45
N LEU A 430 5.55 20.67 8.16
CA LEU A 430 6.03 19.76 7.11
C LEU A 430 7.50 19.40 7.28
N GLN A 431 8.37 20.34 7.66
CA GLN A 431 9.78 20.06 7.99
C GLN A 431 9.89 19.05 9.15
N THR A 432 9.10 19.27 10.21
CA THR A 432 9.07 18.36 11.38
C THR A 432 8.62 16.95 10.99
N TRP A 433 7.64 16.84 10.09
CA TRP A 433 7.19 15.55 9.54
C TRP A 433 8.28 14.89 8.72
N LEU A 434 8.88 15.63 7.78
CA LEU A 434 9.88 15.13 6.83
C LEU A 434 11.20 14.72 7.48
N ALA A 435 11.53 15.29 8.64
CA ALA A 435 12.68 14.85 9.44
C ALA A 435 12.53 13.37 9.89
N LYS A 436 11.31 12.86 10.00
CA LYS A 436 11.00 11.46 10.37
C LYS A 436 10.54 10.62 9.20
N ASN A 437 10.03 11.25 8.16
CA ASN A 437 9.45 10.63 6.98
C ASN A 437 10.09 11.17 5.70
N PRO A 438 11.42 11.02 5.50
CA PRO A 438 12.12 11.64 4.37
C PRO A 438 11.70 11.09 3.00
N ALA A 439 11.06 9.92 2.97
CA ALA A 439 10.55 9.30 1.75
C ALA A 439 9.10 9.69 1.41
N ASP A 440 8.51 10.71 2.07
CA ASP A 440 7.17 11.22 1.79
C ASP A 440 7.22 12.30 0.71
N ALA A 441 7.17 11.88 -0.58
CA ALA A 441 7.26 12.78 -1.71
C ALA A 441 6.18 13.87 -1.74
N PRO A 442 4.87 13.57 -1.51
CA PRO A 442 3.84 14.61 -1.44
C PRO A 442 4.05 15.63 -0.31
N ALA A 443 4.62 15.22 0.83
CA ALA A 443 4.97 16.16 1.90
C ALA A 443 6.08 17.14 1.45
N TRP A 444 7.07 16.66 0.70
CA TRP A 444 8.10 17.50 0.08
C TRP A 444 7.50 18.49 -0.93
N GLN A 445 6.54 18.04 -1.76
CA GLN A 445 5.84 18.92 -2.70
C GLN A 445 5.03 20.01 -1.99
N LEU A 446 4.30 19.66 -0.93
CA LEU A 446 3.58 20.64 -0.10
C LEU A 446 4.55 21.61 0.58
N LEU A 447 5.69 21.16 1.06
CA LEU A 447 6.73 22.00 1.63
C LEU A 447 7.27 23.00 0.60
N GLY A 448 7.51 22.54 -0.64
CA GLY A 448 7.89 23.43 -1.75
C GLY A 448 6.85 24.52 -2.00
N ASN A 449 5.55 24.17 -1.99
CA ASN A 449 4.47 25.14 -2.13
C ASN A 449 4.41 26.14 -0.98
N ALA A 450 4.63 25.69 0.27
CA ALA A 450 4.69 26.56 1.45
C ALA A 450 5.87 27.54 1.37
N TYR A 451 7.03 27.08 0.91
CA TYR A 451 8.19 27.96 0.69
C TYR A 451 7.94 28.99 -0.41
N ARG A 452 7.29 28.62 -1.52
CA ARG A 452 6.90 29.61 -2.55
C ARG A 452 5.95 30.67 -1.99
N ALA A 453 4.94 30.24 -1.21
CA ALA A 453 3.99 31.16 -0.60
C ALA A 453 4.66 32.14 0.40
N THR A 454 5.85 31.83 0.89
CA THR A 454 6.64 32.69 1.79
C THR A 454 7.84 33.36 1.08
N GLY A 455 7.97 33.26 -0.26
CA GLY A 455 9.05 33.86 -1.05
C GLY A 455 10.39 33.15 -0.95
N GLN A 456 10.47 31.98 -0.31
CA GLN A 456 11.70 31.21 -0.12
C GLN A 456 11.97 30.27 -1.33
N ASN A 457 12.18 30.88 -2.51
CA ASN A 457 12.23 30.14 -3.79
C ASN A 457 13.34 29.08 -3.85
N LEU A 458 14.52 29.36 -3.28
CA LEU A 458 15.62 28.41 -3.25
C LEU A 458 15.26 27.13 -2.49
N ARG A 459 14.68 27.29 -1.29
CA ARG A 459 14.20 26.17 -0.48
C ARG A 459 13.07 25.41 -1.16
N ALA A 460 12.23 26.11 -1.94
CA ALA A 460 11.16 25.47 -2.71
C ALA A 460 11.75 24.53 -3.78
N VAL A 461 12.75 24.97 -4.55
CA VAL A 461 13.39 24.14 -5.57
C VAL A 461 14.10 22.94 -4.93
N ARG A 462 14.76 23.11 -3.77
CA ARG A 462 15.33 21.99 -3.03
C ARG A 462 14.25 21.00 -2.59
N ALA A 463 13.15 21.47 -2.04
CA ALA A 463 12.05 20.59 -1.63
C ALA A 463 11.49 19.78 -2.80
N GLU A 464 11.38 20.37 -3.99
CA GLU A 464 10.99 19.64 -5.21
C GLU A 464 12.03 18.60 -5.64
N ALA A 465 13.34 18.91 -5.49
CA ALA A 465 14.38 17.94 -5.76
C ALA A 465 14.28 16.73 -4.79
N GLU A 466 14.06 16.99 -3.51
CA GLU A 466 13.88 15.92 -2.50
C GLU A 466 12.61 15.10 -2.75
N ALA A 467 11.54 15.71 -3.28
CA ALA A 467 10.36 14.96 -3.71
C ALA A 467 10.72 13.93 -4.82
N GLN A 468 11.59 14.30 -5.77
CA GLN A 468 12.05 13.36 -6.80
C GLN A 468 12.95 12.26 -6.21
N VAL A 469 13.79 12.59 -5.22
CA VAL A 469 14.57 11.57 -4.50
C VAL A 469 13.65 10.56 -3.83
N ALA A 470 12.59 11.02 -3.17
CA ALA A 470 11.61 10.16 -2.51
C ALA A 470 10.83 9.26 -3.50
N LEU A 471 10.71 9.68 -4.77
CA LEU A 471 10.13 8.90 -5.87
C LEU A 471 11.16 8.02 -6.61
N LEU A 472 12.40 7.93 -6.09
CA LEU A 472 13.51 7.18 -6.69
C LEU A 472 13.90 7.69 -8.11
N ASP A 473 13.51 8.92 -8.46
CA ASP A 473 13.87 9.59 -9.72
C ASP A 473 15.09 10.47 -9.55
N TYR A 474 16.25 9.82 -9.41
CA TYR A 474 17.50 10.53 -9.13
C TYR A 474 17.96 11.42 -10.28
N ALA A 475 17.59 11.11 -11.53
CA ALA A 475 17.89 11.97 -12.67
C ALA A 475 17.13 13.31 -12.58
N ALA A 476 15.80 13.25 -12.40
CA ALA A 476 14.99 14.45 -12.22
C ALA A 476 15.36 15.22 -10.94
N ALA A 477 15.71 14.54 -9.86
CA ALA A 477 16.21 15.17 -8.64
C ALA A 477 17.50 15.96 -8.89
N LEU A 478 18.46 15.36 -9.60
CA LEU A 478 19.74 16.01 -9.93
C LEU A 478 19.55 17.25 -10.79
N ASP A 479 18.65 17.20 -11.77
CA ASP A 479 18.34 18.37 -12.61
C ASP A 479 17.76 19.52 -11.78
N ARG A 480 16.89 19.23 -10.82
CA ARG A 480 16.36 20.22 -9.89
C ARG A 480 17.41 20.80 -8.94
N PHE A 481 18.32 19.96 -8.40
CA PHE A 481 19.42 20.46 -7.59
C PHE A 481 20.39 21.35 -8.38
N LYS A 482 20.69 21.01 -9.65
CA LYS A 482 21.49 21.88 -10.53
C LYS A 482 20.79 23.20 -10.79
N ALA A 483 19.47 23.19 -11.07
CA ALA A 483 18.70 24.43 -11.22
C ALA A 483 18.75 25.30 -9.96
N ALA A 484 18.73 24.72 -8.76
CA ALA A 484 18.93 25.47 -7.52
C ALA A 484 20.33 26.10 -7.44
N GLN A 485 21.39 25.39 -7.86
CA GLN A 485 22.75 25.92 -7.92
C GLN A 485 22.88 27.05 -8.96
N ASP A 486 22.19 26.98 -10.10
CA ASP A 486 22.20 28.02 -11.12
C ASP A 486 21.51 29.29 -10.63
N VAL A 487 20.40 29.17 -9.86
CA VAL A 487 19.75 30.31 -9.19
C VAL A 487 20.72 31.00 -8.22
N LEU A 488 21.52 30.21 -7.46
CA LEU A 488 22.54 30.76 -6.56
C LEU A 488 23.65 31.52 -7.29
N ARG A 489 24.09 31.00 -8.43
CA ARG A 489 25.15 31.63 -9.25
C ARG A 489 24.67 32.91 -9.94
N SER A 490 23.46 32.92 -10.46
CA SER A 490 22.87 34.05 -11.16
C SER A 490 22.46 35.20 -10.22
N GLY A 491 22.00 34.87 -8.99
CA GLY A 491 21.67 35.89 -7.96
C GLY A 491 22.87 36.58 -7.32
N GLY A 492 24.06 36.02 -7.46
CA GLY A 492 25.31 36.56 -6.85
C GLY A 492 25.95 37.72 -7.59
N ALA A 493 25.45 38.16 -8.74
CA ALA A 493 26.05 39.18 -9.59
C ALA A 493 25.74 40.64 -9.18
N SER A 494 24.74 40.88 -8.27
CA SER A 494 24.42 42.21 -7.79
C SER A 494 24.80 42.38 -6.31
N ALA A 495 25.49 43.45 -5.98
CA ALA A 495 25.97 43.75 -4.62
C ALA A 495 24.84 43.88 -3.59
N GLU A 496 23.59 44.10 -4.03
CA GLU A 496 22.39 44.12 -3.20
C GLU A 496 21.87 42.72 -2.81
N ALA A 497 22.25 41.65 -3.54
CA ALA A 497 21.89 40.28 -3.27
C ALA A 497 22.70 39.61 -2.13
N SER A 498 23.75 40.24 -1.65
CA SER A 498 24.58 39.70 -0.55
C SER A 498 23.95 39.84 0.84
N VAL A 499 22.96 40.71 1.01
CA VAL A 499 22.23 40.91 2.25
C VAL A 499 21.08 39.90 2.32
N GLY A 500 21.35 38.67 2.80
CA GLY A 500 20.34 37.62 2.98
C GLY A 500 20.68 36.28 2.32
N ARG A 501 21.92 36.08 1.84
CA ARG A 501 22.35 34.81 1.27
C ARG A 501 22.28 33.72 2.33
N ASP A 502 21.48 32.69 2.07
CA ASP A 502 21.34 31.54 2.95
C ASP A 502 22.44 30.52 2.69
N TYR A 503 23.64 30.79 3.24
CA TYR A 503 24.83 29.94 3.10
C TYR A 503 24.58 28.50 3.60
N MET A 504 23.69 28.34 4.58
CA MET A 504 23.34 27.02 5.08
C MET A 504 22.57 26.24 4.03
N GLU A 505 21.58 26.86 3.39
CA GLU A 505 20.79 26.22 2.33
C GLU A 505 21.66 25.88 1.11
N GLU A 506 22.58 26.77 0.73
CA GLU A 506 23.56 26.54 -0.33
C GLU A 506 24.42 25.29 -0.03
N SER A 507 24.97 25.20 1.18
CA SER A 507 25.73 24.03 1.62
C SER A 507 24.94 22.73 1.58
N ILE A 508 23.67 22.78 2.01
CA ILE A 508 22.76 21.61 1.94
C ILE A 508 22.57 21.17 0.49
N ILE A 509 22.30 22.12 -0.43
CA ILE A 509 22.09 21.82 -1.85
C ILE A 509 23.35 21.17 -2.45
N ASP A 510 24.54 21.67 -2.14
CA ASP A 510 25.79 21.11 -2.65
C ASP A 510 26.07 19.69 -2.14
N VAL A 511 25.82 19.45 -0.86
CA VAL A 511 25.97 18.10 -0.26
C VAL A 511 24.97 17.14 -0.90
N ARG A 512 23.70 17.56 -1.00
CA ARG A 512 22.63 16.71 -1.57
C ARG A 512 22.87 16.44 -3.05
N THR A 513 23.34 17.42 -3.83
CA THR A 513 23.70 17.22 -5.24
C THR A 513 24.71 16.09 -5.40
N ARG A 514 25.78 16.09 -4.61
CA ARG A 514 26.79 15.02 -4.64
C ARG A 514 26.23 13.67 -4.25
N GLN A 515 25.43 13.62 -3.19
CA GLN A 515 24.79 12.37 -2.75
C GLN A 515 23.87 11.79 -3.82
N VAL A 516 23.04 12.62 -4.45
CA VAL A 516 22.12 12.18 -5.52
C VAL A 516 22.88 11.76 -6.77
N GLN A 517 24.02 12.41 -7.09
CA GLN A 517 24.88 11.95 -8.17
C GLN A 517 25.39 10.52 -7.94
N GLU A 518 25.81 10.19 -6.73
CA GLU A 518 26.25 8.82 -6.42
C GLU A 518 25.10 7.81 -6.49
N LEU A 519 23.92 8.18 -5.97
CA LEU A 519 22.72 7.34 -6.09
C LEU A 519 22.35 7.08 -7.56
N LEU A 520 22.43 8.11 -8.42
CA LEU A 520 22.16 7.97 -9.85
C LEU A 520 23.19 7.07 -10.54
N LYS A 521 24.48 7.23 -10.22
CA LYS A 521 25.54 6.35 -10.77
C LYS A 521 25.30 4.90 -10.38
N GLN A 522 24.96 4.65 -9.11
CA GLN A 522 24.64 3.30 -8.64
C GLN A 522 23.42 2.74 -9.36
N GLN A 523 22.35 3.53 -9.50
CA GLN A 523 21.14 3.12 -10.21
C GLN A 523 21.44 2.73 -11.68
N ILE A 524 22.23 3.55 -12.39
CA ILE A 524 22.63 3.27 -13.78
C ILE A 524 23.50 2.00 -13.86
N LYS A 525 24.36 1.78 -12.87
CA LYS A 525 25.19 0.56 -12.79
C LYS A 525 24.31 -0.67 -12.59
N ASP A 526 23.39 -0.62 -11.64
CA ASP A 526 22.45 -1.70 -11.35
C ASP A 526 21.56 -2.01 -12.58
N GLU A 527 21.05 -0.98 -13.27
CA GLU A 527 20.29 -1.14 -14.52
C GLU A 527 21.12 -1.82 -15.63
N LYS A 528 22.41 -1.49 -15.77
CA LYS A 528 23.32 -2.13 -16.76
C LYS A 528 23.70 -3.57 -16.41
N GLU A 529 23.93 -3.86 -15.13
CA GLU A 529 24.21 -5.22 -14.65
C GLU A 529 23.02 -6.13 -14.83
N ALA A 530 21.87 -5.52 -14.70
CA ALA A 530 20.59 -6.14 -14.86
C ALA A 530 20.24 -6.46 -16.34
N THR A 531 20.84 -5.77 -17.33
CA THR A 531 20.65 -6.03 -18.79
C THR A 531 21.69 -6.96 -19.41
N LYS A 532 22.70 -7.39 -18.66
CA LYS A 532 23.70 -8.39 -19.06
C LYS A 532 23.31 -9.78 -18.57
#